data_07c27a0cb30ef97dc0687dfedfe7f01f
#
_entry.id   07c27a0cb30ef97dc0687dfedfe7f01f
#
_cell.length_a   1.000
_cell.length_b   1.000
_cell.length_c   1.000
_cell.angle_alpha   90.00
_cell.angle_beta   90.00
_cell.angle_gamma   90.00
#
_symmetry.space_group_name_H-M   'P 1'
#
loop_
_entity.id
_entity.type
_entity.pdbx_description
1 polymer ?
#
loop_
_entity_poly.entity_id
_entity_poly.type
_entity_poly.pdbx_seq_one_letter_code
_entity_poly.pdbx_strand_id
1 'polypeptide(L)'
;MFHLLKVTHSEHLKERIIHLKQLINKIKTTSLLLNTMKMSSSNLLMFLLPAVVTPILSRLYTQADFGEWGVFSSFVSILTIAIFAGYENTIVKATEEEIPYVSTLCLLIGCFITLITTLVFYIGQREGITFFLNFPPITLLAVYLLAYCIHTILSNICNRYGKYSGIAFESVILGGSQASLRILFGITSFVVVNGLILGTTLAQIVTFVFLLFYILYIKKAGSLWHWDLNKMRNILFKYKNFALFDAPSSLLCFAGFNVPLLILVAFFNKEIIGCYSIVLQLLLLPMSLVGSAIGRVYYEQLCSASPAEQIEHTKRCTLQVGKIVSVIAFIPMLFLACGGDKVVTLFLGSKWSTAGDISLCLAFWSFPTILTQPLIPLFRYLNKQRTLFLYNLAYSSVAVTTILSGCLISNNIYFILSLYAFSSSVVNLAMYLHVLHLGKVDISNFRTYIPLWVLSSVILIIRLALL
;
A
#
# COMPACT_ATOMS: atom_id res chain seq x y z
N MET A 1 -43.32 -45.88 7.49
CA MET A 1 -41.86 -45.63 7.27
C MET A 1 -41.60 -44.29 6.60
N PHE A 2 -42.32 -43.83 5.59
CA PHE A 2 -42.13 -42.54 4.93
C PHE A 2 -42.50 -41.28 5.76
N HIS A 3 -43.33 -41.40 6.79
CA HIS A 3 -43.70 -40.26 7.65
C HIS A 3 -42.65 -39.94 8.74
N LEU A 4 -41.91 -40.94 9.22
CA LEU A 4 -40.83 -40.76 10.20
C LEU A 4 -39.57 -40.14 9.61
N LEU A 5 -39.24 -40.43 8.34
CA LEU A 5 -38.09 -39.83 7.64
C LEU A 5 -38.31 -38.35 7.28
N LYS A 6 -39.54 -37.89 7.07
CA LYS A 6 -39.86 -36.47 6.82
C LYS A 6 -39.78 -35.62 8.08
N VAL A 7 -40.09 -36.19 9.26
CA VAL A 7 -40.05 -35.44 10.53
C VAL A 7 -38.61 -35.25 11.01
N THR A 8 -37.76 -36.27 10.90
CA THR A 8 -36.32 -36.16 11.29
C THR A 8 -35.55 -35.22 10.39
N HIS A 9 -35.87 -35.17 9.07
CA HIS A 9 -35.22 -34.24 8.15
C HIS A 9 -35.64 -32.78 8.38
N SER A 10 -36.90 -32.56 8.82
CA SER A 10 -37.41 -31.22 9.17
C SER A 10 -36.82 -30.68 10.47
N GLU A 11 -36.58 -31.55 11.48
CA GLU A 11 -35.95 -31.14 12.74
C GLU A 11 -34.47 -30.84 12.56
N HIS A 12 -33.73 -31.66 11.84
CA HIS A 12 -32.31 -31.36 11.49
C HIS A 12 -32.14 -30.09 10.65
N LEU A 13 -33.08 -29.77 9.77
CA LEU A 13 -33.07 -28.50 9.03
C LEU A 13 -33.38 -27.32 9.97
N LYS A 14 -34.33 -27.47 10.90
CA LYS A 14 -34.64 -26.43 11.89
C LYS A 14 -33.45 -26.15 12.82
N GLU A 15 -32.78 -27.18 13.31
CA GLU A 15 -31.57 -27.04 14.14
C GLU A 15 -30.44 -26.37 13.37
N ARG A 16 -30.18 -26.72 12.12
CA ARG A 16 -29.20 -26.04 11.25
C ARG A 16 -29.56 -24.58 10.99
N ILE A 17 -30.85 -24.28 10.80
CA ILE A 17 -31.31 -22.87 10.60
C ILE A 17 -31.18 -22.08 11.91
N ILE A 18 -31.44 -22.68 13.06
CA ILE A 18 -31.26 -22.05 14.38
C ILE A 18 -29.77 -21.81 14.64
N HIS A 19 -28.92 -22.81 14.34
CA HIS A 19 -27.46 -22.68 14.48
C HIS A 19 -26.88 -21.63 13.52
N LEU A 20 -27.35 -21.57 12.28
CA LEU A 20 -27.02 -20.51 11.31
C LEU A 20 -27.50 -19.14 11.77
N LYS A 21 -28.72 -19.02 12.30
CA LYS A 21 -29.22 -17.77 12.88
C LYS A 21 -28.44 -17.35 14.12
N GLN A 22 -28.04 -18.29 14.97
CA GLN A 22 -27.17 -18.02 16.12
C GLN A 22 -25.75 -17.60 15.65
N LEU A 23 -25.18 -18.23 14.63
CA LEU A 23 -23.91 -17.85 14.02
C LEU A 23 -24.00 -16.46 13.37
N ILE A 24 -25.05 -16.19 12.62
CA ILE A 24 -25.29 -14.87 11.99
C ILE A 24 -25.53 -13.79 13.06
N ASN A 25 -26.22 -14.07 14.13
CA ASN A 25 -26.37 -13.16 15.26
C ASN A 25 -25.06 -12.98 16.03
N LYS A 26 -24.27 -14.03 16.22
CA LYS A 26 -22.93 -13.96 16.82
C LYS A 26 -21.96 -13.14 15.93
N ILE A 27 -22.08 -13.22 14.62
CA ILE A 27 -21.36 -12.40 13.64
C ILE A 27 -21.86 -10.94 13.68
N LYS A 28 -23.16 -10.71 13.82
CA LYS A 28 -23.75 -9.37 13.94
C LYS A 28 -23.44 -8.67 15.27
N THR A 29 -23.22 -9.40 16.33
CA THR A 29 -23.01 -8.85 17.69
C THR A 29 -21.54 -8.59 18.03
N THR A 30 -20.58 -9.02 17.22
CA THR A 30 -19.18 -8.66 17.48
C THR A 30 -18.90 -7.26 16.89
N SER A 31 -18.97 -6.23 17.73
CA SER A 31 -18.61 -4.84 17.40
C SER A 31 -17.27 -4.74 16.65
N LEU A 32 -16.35 -5.67 16.93
CA LEU A 32 -15.05 -5.79 16.27
C LEU A 32 -15.19 -6.11 14.77
N LEU A 33 -16.05 -7.06 14.39
CA LEU A 33 -16.30 -7.43 12.98
C LEU A 33 -16.90 -6.28 12.18
N LEU A 34 -17.89 -5.60 12.75
CA LEU A 34 -18.52 -4.43 12.15
C LEU A 34 -17.51 -3.28 11.96
N ASN A 35 -16.66 -3.05 12.94
CA ASN A 35 -15.62 -2.02 12.87
C ASN A 35 -14.53 -2.38 11.84
N THR A 36 -14.13 -3.65 11.79
CA THR A 36 -13.17 -4.14 10.78
C THR A 36 -13.74 -4.06 9.37
N MET A 37 -15.02 -4.37 9.18
CA MET A 37 -15.70 -4.22 7.89
C MET A 37 -15.81 -2.75 7.46
N LYS A 38 -16.15 -1.84 8.39
CA LYS A 38 -16.18 -0.39 8.13
C LYS A 38 -14.81 0.15 7.70
N MET A 39 -13.76 -0.22 8.41
CA MET A 39 -12.38 0.18 8.06
C MET A 39 -11.93 -0.43 6.73
N SER A 40 -12.30 -1.69 6.46
CA SER A 40 -11.89 -2.36 5.22
C SER A 40 -12.61 -1.78 4.00
N SER A 41 -13.91 -1.51 4.11
CA SER A 41 -14.70 -0.90 3.02
C SER A 41 -14.29 0.54 2.74
N SER A 42 -13.98 1.34 3.76
CA SER A 42 -13.53 2.72 3.58
C SER A 42 -12.12 2.79 2.99
N ASN A 43 -11.20 1.92 3.40
CA ASN A 43 -9.88 1.80 2.76
C ASN A 43 -10.02 1.37 1.28
N LEU A 44 -10.96 0.46 0.97
CA LEU A 44 -11.28 0.10 -0.40
C LEU A 44 -11.71 1.32 -1.22
N LEU A 45 -12.61 2.14 -0.70
CA LEU A 45 -13.06 3.37 -1.36
C LEU A 45 -11.93 4.39 -1.53
N MET A 46 -11.05 4.53 -0.54
CA MET A 46 -9.88 5.41 -0.62
C MET A 46 -8.97 5.07 -1.82
N PHE A 47 -8.79 3.77 -2.12
CA PHE A 47 -7.98 3.33 -3.26
C PHE A 47 -8.76 3.29 -4.58
N LEU A 48 -10.05 2.93 -4.54
CA LEU A 48 -10.86 2.82 -5.76
C LEU A 48 -11.21 4.18 -6.36
N LEU A 49 -11.53 5.18 -5.55
CA LEU A 49 -11.94 6.50 -6.05
C LEU A 49 -10.88 7.15 -6.95
N PRO A 50 -9.60 7.28 -6.54
CA PRO A 50 -8.56 7.80 -7.43
C PRO A 50 -8.36 6.97 -8.69
N ALA A 51 -8.52 5.65 -8.62
CA ALA A 51 -8.35 4.77 -9.77
C ALA A 51 -9.46 4.90 -10.79
N VAL A 52 -10.72 4.94 -10.35
CA VAL A 52 -11.89 5.14 -11.25
C VAL A 52 -11.79 6.49 -11.96
N VAL A 53 -11.20 7.49 -11.31
CA VAL A 53 -11.01 8.83 -11.86
C VAL A 53 -9.79 8.91 -12.79
N THR A 54 -8.87 7.94 -12.76
CA THR A 54 -7.63 7.95 -13.56
C THR A 54 -7.88 8.16 -15.08
N PRO A 55 -8.90 7.56 -15.75
CA PRO A 55 -9.17 7.85 -17.16
C PRO A 55 -9.57 9.30 -17.44
N ILE A 56 -10.22 9.96 -16.49
CA ILE A 56 -10.55 11.38 -16.59
C ILE A 56 -9.30 12.20 -16.44
N LEU A 57 -8.50 11.90 -15.44
CA LEU A 57 -7.22 12.59 -15.17
C LEU A 57 -6.24 12.42 -16.34
N SER A 58 -6.16 11.22 -16.93
CA SER A 58 -5.28 10.97 -18.08
C SER A 58 -5.65 11.80 -19.33
N ARG A 59 -6.88 12.28 -19.44
CA ARG A 59 -7.31 13.19 -20.51
C ARG A 59 -7.06 14.65 -20.17
N LEU A 60 -7.15 15.03 -18.89
CA LEU A 60 -6.97 16.41 -18.41
C LEU A 60 -5.49 16.79 -18.29
N TYR A 61 -4.64 15.86 -17.92
CA TYR A 61 -3.22 16.09 -17.64
C TYR A 61 -2.32 15.47 -18.69
N THR A 62 -1.11 16.02 -18.83
CA THR A 62 -0.06 15.48 -19.71
C THR A 62 0.68 14.32 -19.04
N GLN A 63 1.45 13.58 -19.84
CA GLN A 63 2.35 12.55 -19.31
C GLN A 63 3.42 13.17 -18.38
N ALA A 64 3.93 14.37 -18.73
CA ALA A 64 4.89 15.09 -17.89
C ALA A 64 4.33 15.47 -16.52
N ASP A 65 3.03 15.88 -16.45
CA ASP A 65 2.36 16.16 -15.18
C ASP A 65 2.29 14.93 -14.29
N PHE A 66 1.99 13.77 -14.86
CA PHE A 66 2.02 12.50 -14.14
C PHE A 66 3.45 12.09 -13.75
N GLY A 67 4.45 12.47 -14.53
CA GLY A 67 5.86 12.29 -14.18
C GLY A 67 6.24 13.06 -12.93
N GLU A 68 5.95 14.34 -12.89
CA GLU A 68 6.19 15.20 -11.74
C GLU A 68 5.42 14.72 -10.49
N TRP A 69 4.14 14.35 -10.67
CA TRP A 69 3.35 13.80 -9.59
C TRP A 69 3.90 12.44 -9.10
N GLY A 70 4.39 11.60 -10.00
CA GLY A 70 5.01 10.32 -9.66
C GLY A 70 6.26 10.49 -8.81
N VAL A 71 7.14 11.44 -9.17
CA VAL A 71 8.32 11.81 -8.38
C VAL A 71 7.92 12.32 -6.99
N PHE A 72 6.98 13.26 -6.93
CA PHE A 72 6.46 13.79 -5.68
C PHE A 72 5.88 12.70 -4.78
N SER A 73 5.01 11.86 -5.33
CA SER A 73 4.34 10.79 -4.55
C SER A 73 5.31 9.70 -4.09
N SER A 74 6.34 9.36 -4.88
CA SER A 74 7.38 8.42 -4.47
C SER A 74 8.23 8.97 -3.31
N PHE A 75 8.61 10.23 -3.38
CA PHE A 75 9.30 10.92 -2.28
C PHE A 75 8.46 10.96 -1.01
N VAL A 76 7.23 11.41 -1.15
CA VAL A 76 6.26 11.46 -0.04
C VAL A 76 6.08 10.08 0.58
N SER A 77 5.93 9.02 -0.21
CA SER A 77 5.75 7.65 0.29
C SER A 77 6.93 7.18 1.14
N ILE A 78 8.16 7.54 0.77
CA ILE A 78 9.36 7.21 1.56
C ILE A 78 9.44 8.07 2.82
N LEU A 79 9.24 9.38 2.67
CA LEU A 79 9.37 10.34 3.78
C LEU A 79 8.29 10.13 4.86
N THR A 80 7.06 9.79 4.48
CA THR A 80 5.96 9.56 5.44
C THR A 80 6.22 8.40 6.40
N ILE A 81 7.05 7.43 6.01
CA ILE A 81 7.47 6.34 6.89
C ILE A 81 8.60 6.80 7.80
N ALA A 82 9.54 7.60 7.27
CA ALA A 82 10.68 8.08 8.02
C ALA A 82 10.31 9.20 9.01
N ILE A 83 9.27 9.99 8.72
CA ILE A 83 8.95 11.28 9.35
C ILE A 83 8.73 11.20 10.86
N PHE A 84 8.25 10.06 11.37
CA PHE A 84 8.06 9.83 12.80
C PHE A 84 9.06 8.83 13.39
N ALA A 85 9.93 8.27 12.56
CA ALA A 85 10.82 7.17 12.96
C ALA A 85 10.07 6.02 13.68
N GLY A 86 8.79 5.77 13.32
CA GLY A 86 7.95 4.71 13.88
C GLY A 86 7.26 5.05 15.21
N TYR A 87 7.53 6.23 15.81
CA TYR A 87 6.92 6.62 17.09
C TYR A 87 5.42 6.87 17.00
N GLU A 88 4.85 7.14 15.82
CA GLU A 88 3.42 7.30 15.62
C GLU A 88 2.60 6.06 16.05
N ASN A 89 3.18 4.87 15.89
CA ASN A 89 2.54 3.61 16.28
C ASN A 89 2.47 3.43 17.81
N THR A 90 3.30 4.17 18.55
CA THR A 90 3.30 4.12 20.02
C THR A 90 2.08 4.81 20.63
N ILE A 91 1.44 5.77 19.92
CA ILE A 91 0.22 6.45 20.39
C ILE A 91 -0.87 5.44 20.75
N VAL A 92 -1.00 4.36 19.97
CA VAL A 92 -2.00 3.31 20.22
C VAL A 92 -1.68 2.47 21.45
N LYS A 93 -0.38 2.33 21.82
CA LYS A 93 0.09 1.53 22.95
C LYS A 93 0.33 2.33 24.24
N ALA A 94 0.46 3.65 24.12
CA ALA A 94 0.75 4.55 25.23
C ALA A 94 -0.37 4.55 26.28
N THR A 95 -0.05 4.82 27.54
CA THR A 95 -1.05 5.08 28.58
C THR A 95 -1.76 6.40 28.31
N GLU A 96 -2.96 6.59 28.88
CA GLU A 96 -3.72 7.84 28.65
C GLU A 96 -2.94 9.10 29.06
N GLU A 97 -2.14 9.01 30.11
CA GLU A 97 -1.28 10.09 30.57
C GLU A 97 -0.10 10.36 29.62
N GLU A 98 0.38 9.35 28.90
CA GLU A 98 1.49 9.49 27.95
C GLU A 98 1.07 10.05 26.58
N ILE A 99 -0.21 9.89 26.17
CA ILE A 99 -0.68 10.27 24.83
C ILE A 99 -0.31 11.72 24.47
N PRO A 100 -0.55 12.76 25.31
CA PRO A 100 -0.20 14.12 24.93
C PRO A 100 1.30 14.33 24.69
N TYR A 101 2.14 13.66 25.49
CA TYR A 101 3.61 13.76 25.36
C TYR A 101 4.12 13.02 24.11
N VAL A 102 3.56 11.84 23.81
CA VAL A 102 3.87 11.08 22.58
C VAL A 102 3.43 11.88 21.34
N SER A 103 2.24 12.48 21.38
CA SER A 103 1.73 13.30 20.28
C SER A 103 2.61 14.51 20.02
N THR A 104 3.03 15.22 21.09
CA THR A 104 3.97 16.35 21.00
C THR A 104 5.33 15.90 20.47
N LEU A 105 5.85 14.77 20.94
CA LEU A 105 7.10 14.20 20.47
C LEU A 105 7.04 13.87 18.97
N CYS A 106 5.98 13.20 18.53
CA CYS A 106 5.77 12.90 17.10
C CYS A 106 5.70 14.18 16.26
N LEU A 107 4.99 15.21 16.73
CA LEU A 107 4.92 16.50 16.03
C LEU A 107 6.30 17.15 15.90
N LEU A 108 7.09 17.16 16.98
CA LEU A 108 8.45 17.72 16.96
C LEU A 108 9.38 16.98 16.00
N ILE A 109 9.39 15.64 16.06
CA ILE A 109 10.19 14.82 15.15
C ILE A 109 9.74 15.09 13.71
N GLY A 110 8.43 15.11 13.46
CA GLY A 110 7.87 15.38 12.14
C GLY A 110 8.21 16.76 11.60
N CYS A 111 8.08 17.80 12.42
CA CYS A 111 8.50 19.16 12.04
C CYS A 111 10.00 19.25 11.78
N PHE A 112 10.83 18.61 12.61
CA PHE A 112 12.28 18.59 12.45
C PHE A 112 12.71 17.90 11.15
N ILE A 113 12.15 16.72 10.85
CA ILE A 113 12.45 16.00 9.60
C ILE A 113 11.94 16.78 8.39
N THR A 114 10.75 17.39 8.48
CA THR A 114 10.23 18.24 7.41
C THR A 114 11.16 19.43 7.16
N LEU A 115 11.64 20.08 8.23
CA LEU A 115 12.59 21.20 8.13
C LEU A 115 13.89 20.76 7.46
N ILE A 116 14.50 19.66 7.90
CA ILE A 116 15.73 19.12 7.31
C ILE A 116 15.51 18.80 5.83
N THR A 117 14.41 18.11 5.51
CA THR A 117 14.09 17.76 4.12
C THR A 117 13.96 19.00 3.26
N THR A 118 13.23 20.02 3.72
CA THR A 118 13.02 21.28 3.01
C THR A 118 14.37 22.01 2.82
N LEU A 119 15.22 22.03 3.84
CA LEU A 119 16.54 22.65 3.79
C LEU A 119 17.47 21.94 2.80
N VAL A 120 17.50 20.61 2.80
CA VAL A 120 18.30 19.81 1.86
C VAL A 120 17.87 20.09 0.42
N PHE A 121 16.57 20.13 0.15
CA PHE A 121 16.05 20.46 -1.17
C PHE A 121 16.37 21.91 -1.59
N TYR A 122 16.24 22.87 -0.66
CA TYR A 122 16.58 24.27 -0.92
C TYR A 122 18.06 24.45 -1.26
N ILE A 123 18.95 23.82 -0.50
CA ILE A 123 20.40 23.85 -0.78
C ILE A 123 20.69 23.17 -2.12
N GLY A 124 20.12 21.99 -2.37
CA GLY A 124 20.32 21.28 -3.63
C GLY A 124 19.86 22.07 -4.86
N GLN A 125 18.75 22.82 -4.75
CA GLN A 125 18.32 23.75 -5.81
C GLN A 125 19.30 24.92 -5.99
N ARG A 126 19.78 25.48 -4.90
CA ARG A 126 20.75 26.59 -4.93
C ARG A 126 22.07 26.19 -5.55
N GLU A 127 22.55 24.99 -5.26
CA GLU A 127 23.80 24.43 -5.84
C GLU A 127 23.59 23.93 -7.28
N GLY A 128 22.41 24.08 -7.87
CA GLY A 128 22.15 23.72 -9.25
C GLY A 128 22.13 22.22 -9.55
N ILE A 129 21.94 21.37 -8.53
CA ILE A 129 21.86 19.92 -8.71
C ILE A 129 20.60 19.60 -9.51
N THR A 130 20.75 19.01 -10.69
CA THR A 130 19.68 18.76 -11.68
C THR A 130 18.48 18.01 -11.12
N PHE A 131 18.71 17.06 -10.21
CA PHE A 131 17.65 16.31 -9.55
C PHE A 131 16.72 17.23 -8.75
N PHE A 132 17.28 18.15 -7.94
CA PHE A 132 16.50 19.06 -7.11
C PHE A 132 15.86 20.20 -7.92
N LEU A 133 16.49 20.63 -9.03
CA LEU A 133 15.92 21.63 -9.94
C LEU A 133 14.66 21.12 -10.64
N ASN A 134 14.65 19.85 -11.00
CA ASN A 134 13.52 19.21 -11.68
C ASN A 134 12.42 18.71 -10.71
N PHE A 135 12.63 18.87 -9.38
CA PHE A 135 11.65 18.45 -8.38
C PHE A 135 10.49 19.45 -8.30
N PRO A 136 9.25 18.99 -8.06
CA PRO A 136 8.10 19.87 -7.83
C PRO A 136 8.33 20.89 -6.70
N PRO A 137 7.54 21.98 -6.64
CA PRO A 137 7.74 23.05 -5.66
C PRO A 137 7.89 22.53 -4.22
N ILE A 138 9.03 22.85 -3.60
CA ILE A 138 9.39 22.41 -2.23
C ILE A 138 8.34 22.84 -1.21
N THR A 139 7.73 24.00 -1.42
CA THR A 139 6.67 24.52 -0.55
C THR A 139 5.49 23.56 -0.44
N LEU A 140 5.08 22.93 -1.54
CA LEU A 140 4.01 21.92 -1.52
C LEU A 140 4.42 20.65 -0.80
N LEU A 141 5.70 20.24 -0.92
CA LEU A 141 6.23 19.11 -0.18
C LEU A 141 6.20 19.39 1.34
N ALA A 142 6.70 20.56 1.77
CA ALA A 142 6.71 20.95 3.17
C ALA A 142 5.27 21.02 3.75
N VAL A 143 4.35 21.65 3.04
CA VAL A 143 2.94 21.76 3.44
C VAL A 143 2.29 20.39 3.53
N TYR A 144 2.54 19.52 2.54
CA TYR A 144 2.02 18.15 2.57
C TYR A 144 2.53 17.37 3.79
N LEU A 145 3.85 17.41 4.06
CA LEU A 145 4.45 16.67 5.17
C LEU A 145 3.93 17.16 6.52
N LEU A 146 3.80 18.48 6.72
CA LEU A 146 3.21 19.05 7.95
C LEU A 146 1.74 18.64 8.12
N ALA A 147 0.94 18.72 7.06
CA ALA A 147 -0.44 18.26 7.08
C ALA A 147 -0.53 16.75 7.37
N TYR A 148 0.35 15.95 6.79
CA TYR A 148 0.46 14.52 7.04
C TYR A 148 0.84 14.20 8.49
N CYS A 149 1.77 14.98 9.10
CA CYS A 149 2.13 14.81 10.50
C CYS A 149 0.92 14.97 11.42
N ILE A 150 0.17 16.07 11.27
CA ILE A 150 -1.00 16.32 12.10
C ILE A 150 -2.07 15.25 11.85
N HIS A 151 -2.35 14.96 10.58
CA HIS A 151 -3.31 13.94 10.16
C HIS A 151 -3.03 12.57 10.81
N THR A 152 -1.79 12.08 10.71
CA THR A 152 -1.40 10.76 11.22
C THR A 152 -1.50 10.68 12.74
N ILE A 153 -1.10 11.71 13.47
CA ILE A 153 -1.25 11.79 14.92
C ILE A 153 -2.72 11.71 15.32
N LEU A 154 -3.59 12.51 14.68
CA LEU A 154 -5.02 12.52 14.97
C LEU A 154 -5.70 11.19 14.62
N SER A 155 -5.33 10.57 13.50
CA SER A 155 -5.83 9.26 13.09
C SER A 155 -5.44 8.17 14.10
N ASN A 156 -4.19 8.16 14.59
CA ASN A 156 -3.75 7.22 15.64
C ASN A 156 -4.45 7.48 16.99
N ILE A 157 -4.75 8.71 17.34
CA ILE A 157 -5.57 9.04 18.52
C ILE A 157 -7.00 8.49 18.34
N CYS A 158 -7.63 8.66 17.18
CA CYS A 158 -8.92 8.04 16.87
C CYS A 158 -8.88 6.51 16.99
N ASN A 159 -7.80 5.88 16.51
CA ASN A 159 -7.57 4.45 16.62
C ASN A 159 -7.46 4.01 18.09
N ARG A 160 -6.70 4.74 18.90
CA ARG A 160 -6.54 4.47 20.34
C ARG A 160 -7.87 4.49 21.08
N TYR A 161 -8.75 5.45 20.76
CA TYR A 161 -10.07 5.57 21.38
C TYR A 161 -11.17 4.73 20.71
N GLY A 162 -10.81 3.83 19.77
CA GLY A 162 -11.77 2.95 19.07
C GLY A 162 -12.78 3.69 18.20
N LYS A 163 -12.44 4.91 17.76
CA LYS A 163 -13.31 5.75 16.92
C LYS A 163 -13.18 5.38 15.43
N TYR A 164 -13.42 4.11 15.13
CA TYR A 164 -13.24 3.55 13.79
C TYR A 164 -14.13 4.19 12.72
N SER A 165 -15.28 4.75 13.10
CA SER A 165 -16.12 5.52 12.17
C SER A 165 -15.41 6.79 11.69
N GLY A 166 -14.68 7.51 12.58
CA GLY A 166 -13.88 8.67 12.19
C GLY A 166 -12.79 8.33 11.19
N ILE A 167 -12.07 7.21 11.42
CA ILE A 167 -11.04 6.70 10.50
C ILE A 167 -11.66 6.26 9.16
N ALA A 168 -12.85 5.68 9.19
CA ALA A 168 -13.56 5.29 7.98
C ALA A 168 -13.95 6.51 7.13
N PHE A 169 -14.51 7.54 7.75
CA PHE A 169 -14.86 8.80 7.07
C PHE A 169 -13.62 9.54 6.56
N GLU A 170 -12.53 9.58 7.36
CA GLU A 170 -11.24 10.12 6.95
C GLU A 170 -10.76 9.53 5.62
N SER A 171 -10.77 8.19 5.52
CA SER A 171 -10.32 7.49 4.31
C SER A 171 -11.15 7.85 3.08
N VAL A 172 -12.47 7.97 3.24
CA VAL A 172 -13.39 8.38 2.16
C VAL A 172 -13.18 9.85 1.79
N ILE A 173 -12.99 10.74 2.77
CA ILE A 173 -12.72 12.16 2.54
C ILE A 173 -11.39 12.32 1.81
N LEU A 174 -10.34 11.61 2.22
CA LEU A 174 -9.03 11.67 1.56
C LEU A 174 -9.12 11.24 0.09
N GLY A 175 -9.67 10.07 -0.19
CA GLY A 175 -9.82 9.57 -1.56
C GLY A 175 -10.74 10.43 -2.41
N GLY A 176 -11.87 10.85 -1.84
CA GLY A 176 -12.86 11.70 -2.52
C GLY A 176 -12.34 13.11 -2.80
N SER A 177 -11.70 13.76 -1.84
CA SER A 177 -11.11 15.10 -2.04
C SER A 177 -9.92 15.06 -3.01
N GLN A 178 -9.08 14.02 -2.96
CA GLN A 178 -8.01 13.85 -3.96
C GLN A 178 -8.58 13.74 -5.37
N ALA A 179 -9.59 12.90 -5.58
CA ALA A 179 -10.23 12.74 -6.88
C ALA A 179 -10.86 14.05 -7.36
N SER A 180 -11.67 14.69 -6.52
CA SER A 180 -12.41 15.91 -6.87
C SER A 180 -11.49 17.11 -7.12
N LEU A 181 -10.51 17.35 -6.27
CA LEU A 181 -9.59 18.48 -6.41
C LEU A 181 -8.67 18.32 -7.62
N ARG A 182 -8.19 17.10 -7.91
CA ARG A 182 -7.38 16.84 -9.11
C ARG A 182 -8.19 17.08 -10.39
N ILE A 183 -9.47 16.68 -10.44
CA ILE A 183 -10.34 16.98 -11.58
C ILE A 183 -10.55 18.50 -11.68
N LEU A 184 -10.88 19.15 -10.58
CA LEU A 184 -11.15 20.60 -10.54
C LEU A 184 -9.97 21.40 -11.11
N PHE A 185 -8.74 21.11 -10.63
CA PHE A 185 -7.54 21.80 -11.11
C PHE A 185 -7.16 21.42 -12.55
N GLY A 186 -7.49 20.21 -13.00
CA GLY A 186 -7.31 19.82 -14.40
C GLY A 186 -8.26 20.54 -15.36
N ILE A 187 -9.49 20.83 -14.95
CA ILE A 187 -10.48 21.55 -15.78
C ILE A 187 -10.19 23.05 -15.80
N THR A 188 -9.85 23.63 -14.63
CA THR A 188 -9.72 25.09 -14.50
C THR A 188 -8.48 25.66 -15.16
N SER A 189 -7.44 24.84 -15.43
CA SER A 189 -6.14 25.28 -16.00
C SER A 189 -5.53 26.54 -15.34
N PHE A 190 -6.06 26.94 -14.19
CA PHE A 190 -5.80 28.22 -13.54
C PHE A 190 -4.53 28.22 -12.68
N VAL A 191 -3.89 27.03 -12.56
CA VAL A 191 -2.81 26.83 -11.59
C VAL A 191 -1.48 26.78 -12.32
N VAL A 192 -0.55 27.66 -11.95
CA VAL A 192 0.85 27.68 -12.43
C VAL A 192 1.62 26.41 -12.01
N VAL A 193 1.06 25.64 -11.05
CA VAL A 193 1.67 24.44 -10.48
C VAL A 193 0.88 23.21 -10.91
N ASN A 194 1.55 22.06 -11.00
CA ASN A 194 0.90 20.78 -11.32
C ASN A 194 -0.32 20.49 -10.42
N GLY A 195 -1.51 20.47 -11.04
CA GLY A 195 -2.79 20.31 -10.33
C GLY A 195 -2.95 18.95 -9.64
N LEU A 196 -2.23 17.89 -10.11
CA LEU A 196 -2.21 16.59 -9.43
C LEU A 196 -1.53 16.70 -8.06
N ILE A 197 -0.43 17.43 -7.96
CA ILE A 197 0.34 17.64 -6.73
C ILE A 197 -0.44 18.55 -5.79
N LEU A 198 -0.96 19.67 -6.31
CA LEU A 198 -1.74 20.62 -5.52
C LEU A 198 -3.01 19.96 -4.97
N GLY A 199 -3.74 19.21 -5.81
CA GLY A 199 -4.92 18.46 -5.38
C GLY A 199 -4.62 17.42 -4.30
N THR A 200 -3.48 16.73 -4.39
CA THR A 200 -3.00 15.79 -3.36
C THR A 200 -2.73 16.51 -2.04
N THR A 201 -2.02 17.64 -2.09
CA THR A 201 -1.63 18.42 -0.90
C THR A 201 -2.86 19.02 -0.20
N LEU A 202 -3.76 19.62 -0.96
CA LEU A 202 -5.01 20.17 -0.40
C LEU A 202 -5.94 19.10 0.16
N ALA A 203 -6.02 17.93 -0.48
CA ALA A 203 -6.80 16.82 0.06
C ALA A 203 -6.26 16.36 1.43
N GLN A 204 -4.94 16.36 1.61
CA GLN A 204 -4.32 16.06 2.90
C GLN A 204 -4.70 17.10 3.97
N ILE A 205 -4.74 18.39 3.60
CA ILE A 205 -5.20 19.47 4.49
C ILE A 205 -6.67 19.30 4.86
N VAL A 206 -7.54 19.06 3.88
CA VAL A 206 -8.98 18.84 4.12
C VAL A 206 -9.19 17.70 5.11
N THR A 207 -8.42 16.63 4.95
CA THR A 207 -8.55 15.43 5.78
C THR A 207 -8.10 15.68 7.22
N PHE A 208 -6.95 16.35 7.43
CA PHE A 208 -6.53 16.65 8.81
C PHE A 208 -7.47 17.65 9.50
N VAL A 209 -7.99 18.63 8.77
CA VAL A 209 -8.98 19.60 9.31
C VAL A 209 -10.25 18.87 9.74
N PHE A 210 -10.75 17.93 8.90
CA PHE A 210 -11.87 17.08 9.28
C PHE A 210 -11.60 16.31 10.57
N LEU A 211 -10.46 15.63 10.68
CA LEU A 211 -10.12 14.87 11.89
C LEU A 211 -9.97 15.76 13.12
N LEU A 212 -9.39 16.94 12.97
CA LEU A 212 -9.27 17.90 14.06
C LEU A 212 -10.66 18.27 14.60
N PHE A 213 -11.60 18.67 13.73
CA PHE A 213 -12.97 18.96 14.13
C PHE A 213 -13.67 17.73 14.72
N TYR A 214 -13.47 16.55 14.14
CA TYR A 214 -14.05 15.31 14.64
C TYR A 214 -13.59 14.99 16.07
N ILE A 215 -12.29 15.14 16.38
CA ILE A 215 -11.73 14.90 17.73
C ILE A 215 -12.24 15.96 18.71
N LEU A 216 -12.26 17.24 18.33
CA LEU A 216 -12.79 18.32 19.16
C LEU A 216 -14.29 18.12 19.50
N TYR A 217 -15.08 17.65 18.53
CA TYR A 217 -16.49 17.35 18.72
C TYR A 217 -16.73 16.21 19.73
N ILE A 218 -15.90 15.17 19.71
CA ILE A 218 -16.05 14.02 20.62
C ILE A 218 -15.73 14.38 22.07
N LYS A 219 -15.16 15.55 22.35
CA LYS A 219 -14.81 16.07 23.70
C LYS A 219 -13.97 15.11 24.58
N LYS A 220 -13.38 14.05 24.02
CA LYS A 220 -12.54 13.10 24.74
C LYS A 220 -11.06 13.44 24.72
N ALA A 221 -10.68 14.45 23.96
CA ALA A 221 -9.34 14.96 23.98
C ALA A 221 -9.22 15.96 25.13
N GLY A 222 -8.70 15.51 26.24
CA GLY A 222 -7.95 16.37 27.14
C GLY A 222 -6.90 17.15 26.33
N SER A 223 -6.04 17.93 26.93
CA SER A 223 -4.98 18.58 26.15
C SER A 223 -4.28 17.57 25.26
N LEU A 224 -4.39 17.77 23.91
CA LEU A 224 -3.75 16.88 22.91
C LEU A 224 -2.23 16.98 22.94
N TRP A 225 -1.72 18.05 23.53
CA TRP A 225 -0.32 18.45 23.51
C TRP A 225 0.13 18.86 24.90
N HIS A 226 1.18 18.21 25.40
CA HIS A 226 1.86 18.60 26.65
C HIS A 226 3.36 18.63 26.43
N TRP A 227 4.00 19.65 27.00
CA TRP A 227 5.43 19.87 26.90
C TRP A 227 6.13 19.50 28.20
N ASP A 228 6.90 18.39 28.20
CA ASP A 228 7.76 18.00 29.29
C ASP A 228 8.92 17.19 28.74
N LEU A 229 10.10 17.78 28.68
CA LEU A 229 11.30 17.18 28.09
C LEU A 229 11.70 15.88 28.76
N ASN A 230 11.53 15.77 30.11
CA ASN A 230 11.91 14.58 30.84
C ASN A 230 10.99 13.39 30.50
N LYS A 231 9.69 13.64 30.46
CA LYS A 231 8.71 12.62 30.08
C LYS A 231 8.88 12.21 28.61
N MET A 232 9.12 13.14 27.72
CA MET A 232 9.36 12.86 26.30
C MET A 232 10.65 12.05 26.10
N ARG A 233 11.73 12.36 26.83
CA ARG A 233 12.97 11.58 26.81
C ARG A 233 12.74 10.15 27.29
N ASN A 234 12.00 9.97 28.37
CA ASN A 234 11.66 8.64 28.88
C ASN A 234 10.85 7.83 27.86
N ILE A 235 9.92 8.47 27.15
CA ILE A 235 9.12 7.86 26.06
C ILE A 235 10.03 7.43 24.90
N LEU A 236 10.99 8.26 24.48
CA LEU A 236 11.97 7.91 23.45
C LEU A 236 12.71 6.62 23.79
N PHE A 237 13.21 6.49 25.02
CA PHE A 237 13.93 5.29 25.45
C PHE A 237 13.02 4.08 25.65
N LYS A 238 11.80 4.28 26.20
CA LYS A 238 10.82 3.21 26.43
C LYS A 238 10.40 2.54 25.11
N TYR A 239 10.21 3.31 24.04
CA TYR A 239 9.70 2.84 22.75
C TYR A 239 10.76 2.79 21.65
N LYS A 240 12.05 2.84 21.98
CA LYS A 240 13.17 2.86 21.01
C LYS A 240 13.15 1.74 19.98
N ASN A 241 12.56 0.58 20.31
CA ASN A 241 12.49 -0.57 19.40
C ASN A 241 11.67 -0.28 18.14
N PHE A 242 10.69 0.64 18.20
CA PHE A 242 9.94 1.06 17.01
C PHE A 242 10.86 1.81 16.03
N ALA A 243 11.69 2.73 16.54
CA ALA A 243 12.63 3.49 15.73
C ALA A 243 13.77 2.62 15.18
N LEU A 244 14.26 1.65 15.97
CA LEU A 244 15.43 0.86 15.59
C LEU A 244 15.12 -0.31 14.66
N PHE A 245 13.89 -0.87 14.70
CA PHE A 245 13.57 -2.09 13.96
C PHE A 245 12.34 -1.95 13.05
N ASP A 246 11.26 -1.32 13.52
CA ASP A 246 10.00 -1.25 12.77
C ASP A 246 10.08 -0.23 11.63
N ALA A 247 10.55 0.97 11.92
CA ALA A 247 10.71 2.03 10.92
C ALA A 247 11.71 1.66 9.80
N PRO A 248 12.93 1.16 10.08
CA PRO A 248 13.84 0.74 9.02
C PRO A 248 13.30 -0.41 8.15
N SER A 249 12.61 -1.39 8.76
CA SER A 249 12.00 -2.49 8.00
C SER A 249 10.92 -1.99 7.05
N SER A 250 10.06 -1.09 7.53
CA SER A 250 9.02 -0.46 6.71
C SER A 250 9.62 0.40 5.61
N LEU A 251 10.66 1.19 5.94
CA LEU A 251 11.37 2.04 4.98
C LEU A 251 11.95 1.21 3.82
N LEU A 252 12.61 0.09 4.11
CA LEU A 252 13.14 -0.81 3.08
C LEU A 252 12.05 -1.38 2.19
N CYS A 253 10.93 -1.79 2.78
CA CYS A 253 9.81 -2.30 2.00
C CYS A 253 9.30 -1.26 0.98
N PHE A 254 9.06 -0.03 1.42
CA PHE A 254 8.56 1.04 0.56
C PHE A 254 9.62 1.59 -0.40
N ALA A 255 10.89 1.59 0.00
CA ALA A 255 11.99 1.96 -0.88
C ALA A 255 12.05 1.05 -2.11
N GLY A 256 11.87 -0.26 -1.94
CA GLY A 256 11.86 -1.22 -3.05
C GLY A 256 10.81 -0.92 -4.12
N PHE A 257 9.69 -0.30 -3.77
CA PHE A 257 8.64 0.10 -4.72
C PHE A 257 8.85 1.50 -5.31
N ASN A 258 9.41 2.43 -4.56
CA ASN A 258 9.46 3.85 -4.93
C ASN A 258 10.83 4.31 -5.45
N VAL A 259 11.94 3.76 -4.96
CA VAL A 259 13.29 4.13 -5.40
C VAL A 259 13.53 3.83 -6.89
N PRO A 260 13.01 2.76 -7.51
CA PRO A 260 13.09 2.57 -8.94
C PRO A 260 12.67 3.78 -9.76
N LEU A 261 11.54 4.40 -9.44
CA LEU A 261 11.06 5.61 -10.11
C LEU A 261 12.03 6.78 -9.93
N LEU A 262 12.54 6.97 -8.71
CA LEU A 262 13.47 8.07 -8.40
C LEU A 262 14.81 7.94 -9.14
N ILE A 263 15.27 6.71 -9.40
CA ILE A 263 16.46 6.46 -10.21
C ILE A 263 16.17 6.77 -11.67
N LEU A 264 15.05 6.29 -12.20
CA LEU A 264 14.68 6.49 -13.61
C LEU A 264 14.56 7.97 -14.00
N VAL A 265 14.16 8.83 -13.05
CA VAL A 265 14.08 10.30 -13.29
C VAL A 265 15.42 10.91 -13.67
N ALA A 266 16.54 10.32 -13.26
CA ALA A 266 17.87 10.82 -13.63
C ALA A 266 18.28 10.45 -15.07
N PHE A 267 17.61 9.47 -15.71
CA PHE A 267 18.00 8.93 -17.00
C PHE A 267 16.95 9.14 -18.11
N PHE A 268 15.67 9.38 -17.74
CA PHE A 268 14.57 9.47 -18.68
C PHE A 268 13.80 10.79 -18.54
N ASN A 269 13.10 11.18 -19.62
CA ASN A 269 12.26 12.38 -19.64
C ASN A 269 11.00 12.23 -18.78
N LYS A 270 10.35 13.35 -18.47
CA LYS A 270 9.17 13.41 -17.60
C LYS A 270 7.99 12.60 -18.16
N GLU A 271 7.85 12.50 -19.49
CA GLU A 271 6.77 11.78 -20.15
C GLU A 271 6.86 10.28 -19.92
N ILE A 272 8.04 9.69 -20.06
CA ILE A 272 8.29 8.27 -19.79
C ILE A 272 8.06 7.97 -18.31
N ILE A 273 8.54 8.84 -17.42
CA ILE A 273 8.31 8.70 -15.97
C ILE A 273 6.82 8.79 -15.65
N GLY A 274 6.07 9.65 -16.35
CA GLY A 274 4.62 9.75 -16.22
C GLY A 274 3.90 8.47 -16.63
N CYS A 275 4.30 7.88 -17.74
CA CYS A 275 3.77 6.58 -18.19
C CYS A 275 4.06 5.48 -17.16
N TYR A 276 5.28 5.42 -16.62
CA TYR A 276 5.63 4.48 -15.56
C TYR A 276 4.82 4.70 -14.29
N SER A 277 4.65 5.95 -13.85
CA SER A 277 3.92 6.32 -12.64
C SER A 277 2.46 5.91 -12.68
N ILE A 278 1.77 6.18 -13.80
CA ILE A 278 0.35 5.82 -13.97
C ILE A 278 0.16 4.30 -14.02
N VAL A 279 1.10 3.57 -14.65
CA VAL A 279 1.06 2.10 -14.71
C VAL A 279 1.29 1.51 -13.32
N LEU A 280 2.26 2.03 -12.54
CA LEU A 280 2.45 1.61 -11.15
C LEU A 280 1.19 1.81 -10.33
N GLN A 281 0.53 2.97 -10.44
CA GLN A 281 -0.72 3.24 -9.73
C GLN A 281 -1.79 2.22 -10.08
N LEU A 282 -1.96 1.88 -11.35
CA LEU A 282 -2.95 0.90 -11.81
C LEU A 282 -2.62 -0.52 -11.32
N LEU A 283 -1.36 -0.93 -11.34
CA LEU A 283 -0.93 -2.27 -10.89
C LEU A 283 -0.92 -2.41 -9.37
N LEU A 284 -0.55 -1.38 -8.63
CA LEU A 284 -0.53 -1.41 -7.15
C LEU A 284 -1.94 -1.48 -6.55
N LEU A 285 -2.97 -1.02 -7.27
CA LEU A 285 -4.34 -1.01 -6.79
C LEU A 285 -4.87 -2.43 -6.48
N PRO A 286 -4.91 -3.38 -7.42
CA PRO A 286 -5.35 -4.74 -7.11
C PRO A 286 -4.45 -5.41 -6.06
N MET A 287 -3.13 -5.12 -6.05
CA MET A 287 -2.20 -5.65 -5.06
C MET A 287 -2.54 -5.20 -3.64
N SER A 288 -2.83 -3.92 -3.44
CA SER A 288 -3.16 -3.36 -2.13
C SER A 288 -4.51 -3.85 -1.62
N LEU A 289 -5.51 -3.97 -2.51
CA LEU A 289 -6.84 -4.46 -2.18
C LEU A 289 -6.80 -5.94 -1.75
N VAL A 290 -6.18 -6.78 -2.58
CA VAL A 290 -6.05 -8.22 -2.32
C VAL A 290 -5.17 -8.46 -1.09
N GLY A 291 -4.02 -7.79 -1.02
CA GLY A 291 -3.06 -7.91 0.07
C GLY A 291 -3.66 -7.54 1.42
N SER A 292 -4.36 -6.40 1.50
CA SER A 292 -4.92 -5.90 2.76
C SER A 292 -6.18 -6.67 3.19
N ALA A 293 -7.08 -7.02 2.29
CA ALA A 293 -8.33 -7.71 2.61
C ALA A 293 -8.07 -9.17 3.01
N ILE A 294 -7.39 -9.92 2.13
CA ILE A 294 -7.12 -11.35 2.38
C ILE A 294 -6.10 -11.52 3.52
N GLY A 295 -5.07 -10.66 3.57
CA GLY A 295 -4.03 -10.75 4.60
C GLY A 295 -4.57 -10.55 6.03
N ARG A 296 -5.56 -9.68 6.24
CA ARG A 296 -6.21 -9.50 7.56
C ARG A 296 -7.00 -10.74 7.97
N VAL A 297 -7.84 -11.26 7.07
CA VAL A 297 -8.63 -12.46 7.34
C VAL A 297 -7.71 -13.67 7.60
N TYR A 298 -6.65 -13.78 6.82
CA TYR A 298 -5.64 -14.82 7.01
C TYR A 298 -4.98 -14.75 8.39
N TYR A 299 -4.54 -13.55 8.81
CA TYR A 299 -3.93 -13.34 10.13
C TYR A 299 -4.88 -13.66 11.26
N GLU A 300 -6.14 -13.24 11.16
CA GLU A 300 -7.19 -13.54 12.14
C GLU A 300 -7.42 -15.05 12.26
N GLN A 301 -7.54 -15.75 11.12
CA GLN A 301 -7.66 -17.20 11.10
C GLN A 301 -6.46 -17.90 11.75
N LEU A 302 -5.24 -17.48 11.45
CA LEU A 302 -4.04 -18.04 12.07
C LEU A 302 -4.06 -17.87 13.60
N CYS A 303 -4.51 -16.74 14.11
CA CYS A 303 -4.59 -16.46 15.54
C CYS A 303 -5.74 -17.19 16.25
N SER A 304 -6.73 -17.70 15.54
CA SER A 304 -7.88 -18.42 16.12
C SER A 304 -7.61 -19.89 16.41
N ALA A 305 -6.45 -20.42 16.02
CA ALA A 305 -6.07 -21.81 16.23
C ALA A 305 -5.89 -22.16 17.72
N SER A 306 -6.42 -23.33 18.12
CA SER A 306 -6.08 -23.90 19.42
C SER A 306 -4.63 -24.38 19.44
N PRO A 307 -3.91 -24.33 20.59
CA PRO A 307 -2.52 -24.79 20.68
C PRO A 307 -2.29 -26.22 20.21
N ALA A 308 -3.29 -27.10 20.39
CA ALA A 308 -3.22 -28.50 20.01
C ALA A 308 -3.28 -28.75 18.50
N GLU A 309 -3.95 -27.86 17.74
CA GLU A 309 -4.18 -28.00 16.30
C GLU A 309 -3.40 -26.97 15.45
N GLN A 310 -2.55 -26.19 16.07
CA GLN A 310 -1.90 -25.03 15.47
C GLN A 310 -1.22 -25.34 14.13
N ILE A 311 -0.52 -26.45 14.03
CA ILE A 311 0.24 -26.82 12.81
C ILE A 311 -0.69 -27.14 11.65
N GLU A 312 -1.69 -28.01 11.90
CA GLU A 312 -2.61 -28.45 10.85
C GLU A 312 -3.55 -27.31 10.42
N HIS A 313 -3.96 -26.47 11.38
CA HIS A 313 -4.76 -25.28 11.12
C HIS A 313 -3.97 -24.25 10.27
N THR A 314 -2.69 -23.99 10.62
CA THR A 314 -1.82 -23.11 9.83
C THR A 314 -1.65 -23.63 8.41
N LYS A 315 -1.42 -24.94 8.23
CA LYS A 315 -1.30 -25.59 6.92
C LYS A 315 -2.59 -25.41 6.10
N ARG A 316 -3.74 -25.68 6.69
CA ARG A 316 -5.06 -25.55 6.04
C ARG A 316 -5.34 -24.10 5.60
N CYS A 317 -5.15 -23.14 6.50
CA CYS A 317 -5.33 -21.72 6.19
C CYS A 317 -4.37 -21.25 5.10
N THR A 318 -3.07 -21.60 5.18
CA THR A 318 -2.07 -21.23 4.17
C THR A 318 -2.40 -21.84 2.81
N LEU A 319 -2.84 -23.10 2.76
CA LEU A 319 -3.25 -23.77 1.52
C LEU A 319 -4.49 -23.08 0.91
N GLN A 320 -5.51 -22.78 1.70
CA GLN A 320 -6.73 -22.12 1.21
C GLN A 320 -6.42 -20.73 0.65
N VAL A 321 -5.72 -19.91 1.41
CA VAL A 321 -5.33 -18.57 0.98
C VAL A 321 -4.40 -18.65 -0.23
N GLY A 322 -3.41 -19.54 -0.24
CA GLY A 322 -2.51 -19.75 -1.36
C GLY A 322 -3.25 -20.08 -2.66
N LYS A 323 -4.28 -20.95 -2.62
CA LYS A 323 -5.12 -21.28 -3.80
C LYS A 323 -5.91 -20.07 -4.29
N ILE A 324 -6.58 -19.34 -3.38
CA ILE A 324 -7.37 -18.14 -3.73
C ILE A 324 -6.47 -17.11 -4.39
N VAL A 325 -5.33 -16.82 -3.78
CA VAL A 325 -4.39 -15.79 -4.27
C VAL A 325 -3.75 -16.20 -5.60
N SER A 326 -3.49 -17.52 -5.81
CA SER A 326 -2.98 -18.05 -7.09
C SER A 326 -3.92 -17.74 -8.26
N VAL A 327 -5.22 -17.88 -8.05
CA VAL A 327 -6.23 -17.54 -9.08
C VAL A 327 -6.28 -16.03 -9.30
N ILE A 328 -6.33 -15.24 -8.22
CA ILE A 328 -6.45 -13.77 -8.31
C ILE A 328 -5.20 -13.17 -8.95
N ALA A 329 -4.01 -13.63 -8.60
CA ALA A 329 -2.75 -13.13 -9.17
C ALA A 329 -2.60 -13.42 -10.66
N PHE A 330 -3.19 -14.52 -11.11
CA PHE A 330 -3.16 -14.90 -12.51
C PHE A 330 -3.97 -13.97 -13.43
N ILE A 331 -5.07 -13.39 -12.92
CA ILE A 331 -5.97 -12.55 -13.71
C ILE A 331 -5.27 -11.33 -14.35
N PRO A 332 -4.54 -10.46 -13.62
CA PRO A 332 -3.84 -9.33 -14.24
C PRO A 332 -2.76 -9.76 -15.23
N MET A 333 -2.03 -10.82 -14.90
CA MET A 333 -0.99 -11.36 -15.78
C MET A 333 -1.57 -11.88 -17.10
N LEU A 334 -2.63 -12.69 -17.03
CA LEU A 334 -3.33 -13.19 -18.20
C LEU A 334 -3.94 -12.06 -19.03
N PHE A 335 -4.57 -11.09 -18.35
CA PHE A 335 -5.15 -9.92 -19.00
C PHE A 335 -4.10 -9.17 -19.84
N LEU A 336 -2.93 -8.87 -19.25
CA LEU A 336 -1.84 -8.18 -19.96
C LEU A 336 -1.25 -9.07 -21.06
N ALA A 337 -1.08 -10.35 -20.81
CA ALA A 337 -0.60 -11.30 -21.83
C ALA A 337 -1.52 -11.38 -23.05
N CYS A 338 -2.85 -11.31 -22.88
CA CYS A 338 -3.84 -11.38 -23.95
C CYS A 338 -4.12 -10.05 -24.67
N GLY A 339 -3.37 -8.98 -24.41
CA GLY A 339 -3.57 -7.70 -25.09
C GLY A 339 -4.10 -6.58 -24.19
N GLY A 340 -3.99 -6.74 -22.87
CA GLY A 340 -4.41 -5.75 -21.88
C GLY A 340 -3.66 -4.42 -21.98
N ASP A 341 -2.44 -4.41 -22.54
CA ASP A 341 -1.68 -3.22 -22.92
C ASP A 341 -2.48 -2.28 -23.83
N LYS A 342 -3.18 -2.85 -24.85
CA LYS A 342 -4.06 -2.09 -25.73
C LYS A 342 -5.30 -1.60 -24.99
N VAL A 343 -5.80 -2.38 -24.04
CA VAL A 343 -6.93 -1.96 -23.19
C VAL A 343 -6.49 -0.86 -22.24
N VAL A 344 -5.28 -0.92 -21.66
CA VAL A 344 -4.70 0.17 -20.86
C VAL A 344 -4.59 1.45 -21.71
N THR A 345 -4.08 1.34 -22.94
CA THR A 345 -4.00 2.48 -23.86
C THR A 345 -5.38 3.04 -24.20
N LEU A 346 -6.38 2.20 -24.44
CA LEU A 346 -7.76 2.63 -24.69
C LEU A 346 -8.37 3.32 -23.46
N PHE A 347 -8.13 2.77 -22.26
CA PHE A 347 -8.62 3.29 -21.00
C PHE A 347 -8.04 4.68 -20.68
N LEU A 348 -6.75 4.86 -20.90
CA LEU A 348 -6.03 6.11 -20.62
C LEU A 348 -6.14 7.12 -21.78
N GLY A 349 -6.33 6.66 -23.00
CA GLY A 349 -6.32 7.43 -24.24
C GLY A 349 -5.07 7.16 -25.09
N SER A 350 -5.17 7.43 -26.42
CA SER A 350 -4.14 7.07 -27.41
C SER A 350 -2.74 7.66 -27.13
N LYS A 351 -2.66 8.84 -26.51
CA LYS A 351 -1.38 9.43 -26.11
C LYS A 351 -0.60 8.59 -25.10
N TRP A 352 -1.25 7.60 -24.44
CA TRP A 352 -0.65 6.74 -23.41
C TRP A 352 -0.20 5.37 -23.94
N SER A 353 0.09 5.24 -25.26
CA SER A 353 0.57 3.97 -25.85
C SER A 353 1.79 3.41 -25.10
N THR A 354 2.79 4.25 -24.81
CA THR A 354 3.98 3.89 -24.03
C THR A 354 3.61 3.33 -22.64
N ALA A 355 2.55 3.82 -22.00
CA ALA A 355 2.08 3.26 -20.73
C ALA A 355 1.50 1.85 -20.92
N GLY A 356 0.83 1.58 -22.05
CA GLY A 356 0.42 0.23 -22.41
C GLY A 356 1.61 -0.73 -22.48
N ASP A 357 2.68 -0.36 -23.22
CA ASP A 357 3.88 -1.17 -23.38
C ASP A 357 4.61 -1.37 -22.03
N ILE A 358 4.74 -0.32 -21.22
CA ILE A 358 5.30 -0.41 -19.86
C ILE A 358 4.49 -1.36 -18.98
N SER A 359 3.15 -1.39 -19.12
CA SER A 359 2.30 -2.32 -18.35
C SER A 359 2.59 -3.77 -18.69
N LEU A 360 2.92 -4.06 -19.96
CA LEU A 360 3.34 -5.39 -20.40
C LEU A 360 4.68 -5.80 -19.75
N CYS A 361 5.67 -4.89 -19.73
CA CYS A 361 6.97 -5.15 -19.07
C CYS A 361 6.79 -5.49 -17.58
N LEU A 362 5.91 -4.77 -16.87
CA LEU A 362 5.68 -4.94 -15.44
C LEU A 362 4.72 -6.09 -15.09
N ALA A 363 4.11 -6.76 -16.07
CA ALA A 363 3.21 -7.87 -15.84
C ALA A 363 3.88 -9.01 -15.05
N PHE A 364 5.15 -9.33 -15.35
CA PHE A 364 5.92 -10.31 -14.59
C PHE A 364 6.09 -9.95 -13.12
N TRP A 365 6.33 -8.70 -12.82
CA TRP A 365 6.49 -8.22 -11.46
C TRP A 365 5.17 -8.30 -10.66
N SER A 366 4.05 -8.00 -11.31
CA SER A 366 2.75 -7.94 -10.63
C SER A 366 2.30 -9.29 -10.08
N PHE A 367 2.51 -10.35 -10.83
CA PHE A 367 2.04 -11.69 -10.49
C PHE A 367 2.62 -12.24 -9.17
N PRO A 368 3.95 -12.41 -8.97
CA PRO A 368 4.46 -12.93 -7.70
C PRO A 368 4.30 -11.94 -6.54
N THR A 369 4.16 -10.65 -6.81
CA THR A 369 3.85 -9.65 -5.78
C THR A 369 2.45 -9.87 -5.22
N ILE A 370 1.44 -10.08 -6.06
CA ILE A 370 0.07 -10.42 -5.62
C ILE A 370 0.04 -11.75 -4.86
N LEU A 371 0.85 -12.73 -5.27
CA LEU A 371 0.95 -14.03 -4.58
C LEU A 371 1.45 -13.89 -3.14
N THR A 372 2.45 -13.06 -2.91
CA THR A 372 3.15 -12.97 -1.61
C THR A 372 2.47 -12.05 -0.61
N GLN A 373 1.94 -10.91 -1.05
CA GLN A 373 1.43 -9.86 -0.16
C GLN A 373 0.41 -10.35 0.87
N PRO A 374 -0.63 -11.12 0.52
CA PRO A 374 -1.61 -11.61 1.48
C PRO A 374 -1.07 -12.63 2.48
N LEU A 375 0.07 -13.26 2.19
CA LEU A 375 0.69 -14.30 3.01
C LEU A 375 1.75 -13.78 3.98
N ILE A 376 2.18 -12.51 3.84
CA ILE A 376 3.15 -11.85 4.74
C ILE A 376 2.78 -11.97 6.23
N PRO A 377 1.50 -11.92 6.65
CA PRO A 377 1.14 -12.09 8.05
C PRO A 377 1.63 -13.37 8.72
N LEU A 378 1.93 -14.44 7.94
CA LEU A 378 2.49 -15.67 8.49
C LEU A 378 3.85 -15.45 9.18
N PHE A 379 4.71 -14.59 8.62
CA PHE A 379 5.99 -14.26 9.26
C PHE A 379 5.79 -13.62 10.64
N ARG A 380 4.77 -12.76 10.78
CA ARG A 380 4.44 -12.12 12.07
C ARG A 380 3.87 -13.14 13.05
N TYR A 381 2.97 -14.01 12.58
CA TYR A 381 2.38 -15.07 13.41
C TYR A 381 3.42 -16.04 13.95
N LEU A 382 4.39 -16.44 13.12
CA LEU A 382 5.48 -17.34 13.50
C LEU A 382 6.68 -16.65 14.18
N ASN A 383 6.59 -15.35 14.50
CA ASN A 383 7.68 -14.54 15.06
C ASN A 383 8.96 -14.52 14.20
N LYS A 384 8.82 -14.59 12.87
CA LYS A 384 9.92 -14.59 11.89
C LYS A 384 10.11 -13.21 11.20
N GLN A 385 9.95 -12.11 11.93
CA GLN A 385 10.09 -10.75 11.40
C GLN A 385 11.48 -10.49 10.82
N ARG A 386 12.54 -11.09 11.41
CA ARG A 386 13.90 -11.00 10.88
C ARG A 386 14.02 -11.57 9.45
N THR A 387 13.34 -12.67 9.19
CA THR A 387 13.33 -13.28 7.84
C THR A 387 12.60 -12.38 6.85
N LEU A 388 11.47 -11.79 7.25
CA LEU A 388 10.74 -10.81 6.44
C LEU A 388 11.61 -9.58 6.13
N PHE A 389 12.34 -9.07 7.12
CA PHE A 389 13.29 -7.96 6.93
C PHE A 389 14.35 -8.30 5.89
N LEU A 390 14.94 -9.50 5.94
CA LEU A 390 15.93 -9.94 4.97
C LEU A 390 15.36 -10.04 3.54
N TYR A 391 14.12 -10.50 3.39
CA TYR A 391 13.44 -10.49 2.09
C TYR A 391 13.18 -9.07 1.57
N ASN A 392 12.75 -8.15 2.43
CA ASN A 392 12.55 -6.74 2.05
C ASN A 392 13.88 -6.09 1.66
N LEU A 393 14.97 -6.39 2.38
CA LEU A 393 16.32 -5.92 2.05
C LEU A 393 16.79 -6.48 0.70
N ALA A 394 16.63 -7.78 0.48
CA ALA A 394 16.99 -8.42 -0.79
C ALA A 394 16.18 -7.84 -1.96
N TYR A 395 14.87 -7.69 -1.78
CA TYR A 395 13.99 -7.10 -2.79
C TYR A 395 14.41 -5.67 -3.15
N SER A 396 14.62 -4.81 -2.14
CA SER A 396 15.02 -3.41 -2.38
C SER A 396 16.41 -3.32 -3.01
N SER A 397 17.37 -4.16 -2.57
CA SER A 397 18.71 -4.20 -3.16
C SER A 397 18.68 -4.66 -4.62
N VAL A 398 17.91 -5.70 -4.94
CA VAL A 398 17.74 -6.19 -6.31
C VAL A 398 17.04 -5.13 -7.16
N ALA A 399 15.98 -4.47 -6.67
CA ALA A 399 15.27 -3.43 -7.37
C ALA A 399 16.21 -2.26 -7.76
N VAL A 400 16.99 -1.78 -6.79
CA VAL A 400 17.94 -0.67 -7.01
C VAL A 400 19.06 -1.07 -7.96
N THR A 401 19.70 -2.22 -7.73
CA THR A 401 20.85 -2.66 -8.56
C THR A 401 20.44 -2.96 -9.98
N THR A 402 19.28 -3.58 -10.22
CA THR A 402 18.82 -3.89 -11.57
C THR A 402 18.40 -2.66 -12.35
N ILE A 403 17.75 -1.69 -11.73
CA ILE A 403 17.43 -0.41 -12.41
C ILE A 403 18.70 0.36 -12.72
N LEU A 404 19.62 0.51 -11.76
CA LEU A 404 20.89 1.22 -11.97
C LEU A 404 21.73 0.54 -13.06
N SER A 405 21.95 -0.76 -12.98
CA SER A 405 22.73 -1.49 -14.00
C SER A 405 22.04 -1.43 -15.36
N GLY A 406 20.71 -1.56 -15.39
CA GLY A 406 19.94 -1.42 -16.63
C GLY A 406 20.10 -0.07 -17.28
N CYS A 407 20.03 1.04 -16.52
CA CYS A 407 20.22 2.39 -17.00
C CYS A 407 21.67 2.67 -17.49
N LEU A 408 22.67 1.97 -16.91
CA LEU A 408 24.06 2.10 -17.35
C LEU A 408 24.35 1.29 -18.61
N ILE A 409 23.61 0.20 -18.86
CA ILE A 409 23.84 -0.70 -20.00
C ILE A 409 23.02 -0.27 -21.22
N SER A 410 21.81 0.24 -21.02
CA SER A 410 20.87 0.52 -22.10
C SER A 410 20.05 1.79 -21.84
N ASN A 411 19.72 2.51 -22.92
CA ASN A 411 18.79 3.62 -22.91
C ASN A 411 17.34 3.18 -23.22
N ASN A 412 17.10 1.86 -23.37
CA ASN A 412 15.77 1.34 -23.67
C ASN A 412 15.01 1.07 -22.35
N ILE A 413 13.96 1.87 -22.09
CA ILE A 413 13.13 1.77 -20.88
C ILE A 413 12.46 0.38 -20.76
N TYR A 414 12.05 -0.22 -21.88
CA TYR A 414 11.38 -1.53 -21.87
C TYR A 414 12.32 -2.64 -21.43
N PHE A 415 13.58 -2.61 -21.89
CA PHE A 415 14.62 -3.54 -21.44
C PHE A 415 14.88 -3.41 -19.94
N ILE A 416 15.04 -2.17 -19.44
CA ILE A 416 15.33 -1.89 -18.03
C ILE A 416 14.18 -2.37 -17.15
N LEU A 417 12.93 -2.04 -17.51
CA LEU A 417 11.76 -2.44 -16.75
C LEU A 417 11.50 -3.95 -16.81
N SER A 418 11.79 -4.60 -17.92
CA SER A 418 11.69 -6.07 -18.03
C SER A 418 12.72 -6.76 -17.15
N LEU A 419 13.97 -6.26 -17.12
CA LEU A 419 15.03 -6.75 -16.25
C LEU A 419 14.66 -6.59 -14.77
N TYR A 420 14.16 -5.41 -14.40
CA TYR A 420 13.65 -5.13 -13.04
C TYR A 420 12.48 -6.04 -12.68
N ALA A 421 11.51 -6.19 -13.58
CA ALA A 421 10.32 -7.03 -13.35
C ALA A 421 10.72 -8.51 -13.17
N PHE A 422 11.63 -9.02 -13.98
CA PHE A 422 12.10 -10.39 -13.88
C PHE A 422 12.87 -10.64 -12.57
N SER A 423 13.88 -9.81 -12.28
CA SER A 423 14.72 -9.98 -11.08
C SER A 423 13.94 -9.83 -9.78
N SER A 424 13.05 -8.85 -9.70
CA SER A 424 12.15 -8.65 -8.56
C SER A 424 11.15 -9.80 -8.39
N SER A 425 10.71 -10.40 -9.51
CA SER A 425 9.85 -11.59 -9.50
C SER A 425 10.52 -12.79 -8.89
N VAL A 426 11.81 -13.01 -9.16
CA VAL A 426 12.57 -14.11 -8.57
C VAL A 426 12.60 -14.00 -7.04
N VAL A 427 12.83 -12.79 -6.51
CA VAL A 427 12.85 -12.56 -5.04
C VAL A 427 11.48 -12.81 -4.43
N ASN A 428 10.42 -12.27 -5.06
CA ASN A 428 9.05 -12.48 -4.57
C ASN A 428 8.62 -13.95 -4.66
N LEU A 429 9.01 -14.66 -5.71
CA LEU A 429 8.72 -16.09 -5.86
C LEU A 429 9.47 -16.91 -4.80
N ALA A 430 10.75 -16.60 -4.53
CA ALA A 430 11.50 -17.22 -3.45
C ALA A 430 10.84 -17.00 -2.09
N MET A 431 10.35 -15.78 -1.83
CA MET A 431 9.57 -15.48 -0.64
C MET A 431 8.27 -16.29 -0.58
N TYR A 432 7.54 -16.41 -1.68
CA TYR A 432 6.32 -17.20 -1.75
C TYR A 432 6.58 -18.68 -1.42
N LEU A 433 7.60 -19.29 -2.03
CA LEU A 433 7.99 -20.66 -1.75
C LEU A 433 8.38 -20.87 -0.28
N HIS A 434 9.10 -19.90 0.30
CA HIS A 434 9.46 -19.96 1.71
C HIS A 434 8.22 -19.87 2.62
N VAL A 435 7.25 -19.00 2.28
CA VAL A 435 5.99 -18.92 3.03
C VAL A 435 5.22 -20.24 2.98
N LEU A 436 5.14 -20.89 1.80
CA LEU A 436 4.52 -22.22 1.69
C LEU A 436 5.24 -23.25 2.57
N HIS A 437 6.58 -23.26 2.54
CA HIS A 437 7.38 -24.14 3.40
C HIS A 437 7.13 -23.89 4.89
N LEU A 438 7.08 -22.61 5.32
CA LEU A 438 6.75 -22.24 6.71
C LEU A 438 5.33 -22.65 7.10
N GLY A 439 4.38 -22.55 6.18
CA GLY A 439 3.01 -23.03 6.35
C GLY A 439 2.84 -24.55 6.24
N LYS A 440 3.94 -25.29 6.01
CA LYS A 440 3.95 -26.75 5.78
C LYS A 440 3.05 -27.18 4.63
N VAL A 441 2.95 -26.36 3.59
CA VAL A 441 2.16 -26.63 2.39
C VAL A 441 3.09 -27.08 1.26
N ASP A 442 2.79 -28.25 0.69
CA ASP A 442 3.55 -28.75 -0.44
C ASP A 442 3.16 -28.03 -1.74
N ILE A 443 4.15 -27.68 -2.55
CA ILE A 443 3.98 -27.04 -3.86
C ILE A 443 3.17 -27.91 -4.83
N SER A 444 3.17 -29.23 -4.64
CA SER A 444 2.36 -30.17 -5.42
C SER A 444 0.87 -29.82 -5.42
N ASN A 445 0.36 -29.17 -4.36
CA ASN A 445 -1.01 -28.70 -4.27
C ASN A 445 -1.38 -27.63 -5.29
N PHE A 446 -0.38 -27.03 -5.96
CA PHE A 446 -0.54 -25.95 -6.94
C PHE A 446 -0.25 -26.42 -8.39
N ARG A 447 -0.04 -27.72 -8.61
CA ARG A 447 0.27 -28.29 -9.93
C ARG A 447 -0.73 -27.88 -11.01
N THR A 448 -2.00 -27.76 -10.68
CA THR A 448 -3.07 -27.34 -11.61
C THR A 448 -2.89 -25.92 -12.14
N TYR A 449 -2.24 -25.03 -11.39
CA TYR A 449 -2.02 -23.63 -11.78
C TYR A 449 -0.71 -23.43 -12.55
N ILE A 450 0.29 -24.31 -12.37
CA ILE A 450 1.62 -24.20 -12.99
C ILE A 450 1.56 -24.11 -14.52
N PRO A 451 0.80 -24.98 -15.25
CA PRO A 451 0.71 -24.88 -16.70
C PRO A 451 0.15 -23.55 -17.19
N LEU A 452 -0.84 -23.01 -16.48
CA LEU A 452 -1.44 -21.70 -16.80
C LEU A 452 -0.43 -20.56 -16.59
N TRP A 453 0.33 -20.61 -15.51
CA TRP A 453 1.38 -19.62 -15.23
C TRP A 453 2.51 -19.68 -16.27
N VAL A 454 2.95 -20.88 -16.65
CA VAL A 454 3.96 -21.07 -17.69
C VAL A 454 3.44 -20.55 -19.03
N LEU A 455 2.23 -20.91 -19.43
CA LEU A 455 1.64 -20.47 -20.69
C LEU A 455 1.54 -18.95 -20.78
N SER A 456 1.01 -18.30 -19.76
CA SER A 456 0.93 -16.82 -19.76
C SER A 456 2.29 -16.15 -19.73
N SER A 457 3.28 -16.74 -19.02
CA SER A 457 4.67 -16.27 -19.05
C SER A 457 5.30 -16.39 -20.44
N VAL A 458 5.08 -17.49 -21.13
CA VAL A 458 5.56 -17.68 -22.52
C VAL A 458 4.93 -16.66 -23.47
N ILE A 459 3.62 -16.45 -23.39
CA ILE A 459 2.93 -15.44 -24.21
C ILE A 459 3.50 -14.03 -23.92
N LEU A 460 3.72 -13.69 -22.64
CA LEU A 460 4.31 -12.41 -22.25
C LEU A 460 5.74 -12.25 -22.82
N ILE A 461 6.59 -13.26 -22.72
CA ILE A 461 7.95 -13.24 -23.27
C ILE A 461 7.94 -13.02 -24.78
N ILE A 462 7.07 -13.73 -25.51
CA ILE A 462 6.94 -13.57 -26.96
C ILE A 462 6.51 -12.13 -27.30
N ARG A 463 5.55 -11.59 -26.56
CA ARG A 463 5.08 -10.20 -26.79
C ARG A 463 6.13 -9.15 -26.44
N LEU A 464 6.91 -9.35 -25.37
CA LEU A 464 8.02 -8.48 -25.02
C LEU A 464 9.17 -8.53 -26.04
N ALA A 465 9.40 -9.66 -26.66
CA ALA A 465 10.39 -9.79 -27.72
C ALA A 465 9.97 -9.11 -29.05
N LEU A 466 8.68 -8.77 -29.19
CA LEU A 466 8.12 -8.04 -30.32
C LEU A 466 8.01 -6.52 -30.10
N LEU A 467 8.27 -6.03 -28.87
CA LEU A 467 8.39 -4.61 -28.52
C LEU A 467 9.80 -4.11 -28.82
#